data_27bbccc4323ef9686ad2f34c909fce99
#
_entry.id   27bbccc4323ef9686ad2f34c909fce99
#
_cell.length_a   1.000
_cell.length_b   1.000
_cell.length_c   1.000
_cell.angle_alpha   90.00
_cell.angle_beta   90.00
_cell.angle_gamma   90.00
#
_symmetry.space_group_name_H-M   'P 1'
#
loop_
_entity.id
_entity.type
_entity.pdbx_description
1 polymer ?
#
loop_
_entity_poly.entity_id
_entity_poly.type
_entity_poly.pdbx_seq_one_letter_code
_entity_poly.pdbx_strand_id
1 'polypeptide(L)'
;MNTQELAKAFTDMCAKGELEAAGKKFWSDDIVSREPMTGDMAELKGRKAVERKNQWWNANHEVHDLKVEGPYVHGDQFIVRFALEVTPKDQKRIHLDEVGLYTVRNDRIVEESFFMGGS
;
A
#
# COMPACT_ATOMS: atom_id res chain seq x y z
N MET A 1 15.07 11.29 -8.02
CA MET A 1 14.68 11.62 -6.64
C MET A 1 15.27 10.60 -5.67
N ASN A 2 15.61 11.05 -4.46
CA ASN A 2 16.10 10.12 -3.45
C ASN A 2 14.92 9.43 -2.74
N THR A 3 15.25 8.49 -1.84
CA THR A 3 14.22 7.73 -1.11
C THR A 3 13.28 8.64 -0.33
N GLN A 4 13.82 9.66 0.33
CA GLN A 4 13.02 10.59 1.13
C GLN A 4 12.03 11.38 0.27
N GLU A 5 12.47 11.87 -0.87
CA GLU A 5 11.61 12.61 -1.80
C GLU A 5 10.52 11.73 -2.38
N LEU A 6 10.87 10.51 -2.79
CA LEU A 6 9.92 9.54 -3.31
C LEU A 6 8.89 9.17 -2.24
N ALA A 7 9.38 8.88 -1.02
CA ALA A 7 8.53 8.49 0.10
C ALA A 7 7.51 9.58 0.41
N LYS A 8 7.95 10.84 0.44
CA LYS A 8 7.05 11.97 0.69
C LYS A 8 6.00 12.11 -0.40
N ALA A 9 6.42 12.06 -1.67
CA ALA A 9 5.50 12.19 -2.80
C ALA A 9 4.48 11.05 -2.83
N PHE A 10 4.92 9.83 -2.59
CA PHE A 10 4.05 8.66 -2.52
C PHE A 10 3.03 8.81 -1.37
N THR A 11 3.50 9.14 -0.19
CA THR A 11 2.66 9.29 1.01
C THR A 11 1.65 10.42 0.83
N ASP A 12 2.04 11.54 0.25
CA ASP A 12 1.13 12.65 -0.02
C ASP A 12 -0.01 12.24 -0.95
N MET A 13 0.26 11.44 -1.98
CA MET A 13 -0.77 10.91 -2.86
C MET A 13 -1.70 9.95 -2.12
N CYS A 14 -1.14 9.07 -1.28
CA CYS A 14 -1.93 8.16 -0.46
C CYS A 14 -2.88 8.94 0.47
N ALA A 15 -2.39 10.01 1.09
CA ALA A 15 -3.18 10.84 2.00
C ALA A 15 -4.36 11.52 1.31
N LYS A 16 -4.25 11.75 0.00
CA LYS A 16 -5.34 12.30 -0.81
C LYS A 16 -6.32 11.24 -1.31
N GLY A 17 -6.11 9.98 -0.94
CA GLY A 17 -6.93 8.88 -1.42
C GLY A 17 -6.53 8.35 -2.78
N GLU A 18 -5.41 8.79 -3.33
CA GLU A 18 -4.93 8.41 -4.65
C GLU A 18 -3.98 7.21 -4.59
N LEU A 19 -4.39 6.15 -3.89
CA LEU A 19 -3.55 4.99 -3.64
C LEU A 19 -3.17 4.26 -4.92
N GLU A 20 -4.14 4.05 -5.82
CA GLU A 20 -3.88 3.38 -7.09
C GLU A 20 -2.94 4.18 -7.98
N ALA A 21 -3.19 5.49 -8.08
CA ALA A 21 -2.34 6.38 -8.88
C ALA A 21 -0.92 6.46 -8.31
N ALA A 22 -0.78 6.45 -6.98
CA ALA A 22 0.52 6.45 -6.33
C ALA A 22 1.31 5.19 -6.68
N GLY A 23 0.67 4.03 -6.63
CA GLY A 23 1.29 2.78 -7.02
C GLY A 23 1.72 2.80 -8.49
N LYS A 24 0.82 3.18 -9.38
CA LYS A 24 1.14 3.25 -10.82
C LYS A 24 2.33 4.17 -11.10
N LYS A 25 2.43 5.26 -10.37
CA LYS A 25 3.53 6.22 -10.57
C LYS A 25 4.87 5.71 -10.07
N PHE A 26 4.90 5.02 -8.92
CA PHE A 26 6.15 4.69 -8.24
C PHE A 26 6.54 3.21 -8.25
N TRP A 27 5.63 2.28 -8.53
CA TRP A 27 5.99 0.86 -8.61
C TRP A 27 6.95 0.60 -9.76
N SER A 28 7.96 -0.26 -9.51
CA SER A 28 8.76 -0.83 -10.59
C SER A 28 7.92 -1.87 -11.35
N ASP A 29 8.35 -2.21 -12.56
CA ASP A 29 7.68 -3.26 -13.33
C ASP A 29 7.75 -4.62 -12.62
N ASP A 30 8.80 -4.83 -11.83
CA ASP A 30 9.06 -6.06 -11.09
C ASP A 30 8.62 -6.00 -9.64
N ILE A 31 7.73 -5.09 -9.29
CA ILE A 31 7.26 -4.92 -7.90
C ILE A 31 6.85 -6.26 -7.30
N VAL A 32 7.27 -6.49 -6.06
CA VAL A 32 6.81 -7.62 -5.25
C VAL A 32 5.96 -7.08 -4.11
N SER A 33 4.74 -7.57 -4.00
CA SER A 33 3.80 -7.14 -2.96
C SER A 33 3.46 -8.33 -2.08
N ARG A 34 3.61 -8.15 -0.75
CA ARG A 34 3.35 -9.20 0.24
C ARG A 34 2.27 -8.76 1.22
N GLU A 35 1.32 -9.67 1.44
CA GLU A 35 0.24 -9.47 2.40
C GLU A 35 0.43 -10.39 3.60
N PRO A 36 -0.07 -10.00 4.80
CA PRO A 36 0.07 -10.83 6.00
C PRO A 36 -0.97 -11.96 6.02
N MET A 37 -0.92 -12.84 5.03
CA MET A 37 -1.85 -13.95 4.87
C MET A 37 -1.12 -15.13 4.25
N THR A 38 -1.81 -16.26 4.14
CA THR A 38 -1.34 -17.43 3.40
C THR A 38 -2.13 -17.56 2.09
N GLY A 39 -1.59 -18.34 1.15
CA GLY A 39 -2.26 -18.62 -0.11
C GLY A 39 -1.69 -17.83 -1.28
N ASP A 40 -2.38 -17.89 -2.41
CA ASP A 40 -1.90 -17.35 -3.69
C ASP A 40 -1.75 -15.83 -3.69
N MET A 41 -2.52 -15.14 -2.86
CA MET A 41 -2.49 -13.68 -2.78
C MET A 41 -1.46 -13.15 -1.78
N ALA A 42 -0.77 -14.04 -1.05
CA ALA A 42 0.20 -13.64 -0.03
C ALA A 42 1.41 -12.94 -0.63
N GLU A 43 1.84 -13.36 -1.81
CA GLU A 43 2.94 -12.73 -2.53
C GLU A 43 2.58 -12.62 -4.01
N LEU A 44 2.60 -11.41 -4.52
CA LEU A 44 2.33 -11.13 -5.93
C LEU A 44 3.56 -10.47 -6.54
N LYS A 45 3.90 -10.86 -7.74
CA LYS A 45 5.05 -10.33 -8.49
C LYS A 45 4.57 -9.69 -9.78
N GLY A 46 5.12 -8.52 -10.06
CA GLY A 46 4.84 -7.79 -11.27
C GLY A 46 3.70 -6.80 -11.13
N ARG A 47 3.83 -5.73 -11.86
CA ARG A 47 2.93 -4.57 -11.79
C ARG A 47 1.48 -4.93 -12.07
N LYS A 48 1.25 -5.75 -13.08
CA LYS A 48 -0.12 -6.13 -13.47
C LYS A 48 -0.83 -6.92 -12.38
N ALA A 49 -0.12 -7.83 -11.72
CA ALA A 49 -0.70 -8.62 -10.64
C ALA A 49 -1.08 -7.74 -9.45
N VAL A 50 -0.22 -6.79 -9.09
CA VAL A 50 -0.48 -5.88 -7.97
C VAL A 50 -1.62 -4.92 -8.31
N GLU A 51 -1.68 -4.42 -9.55
CA GLU A 51 -2.78 -3.57 -10.00
C GLU A 51 -4.12 -4.31 -9.94
N ARG A 52 -4.16 -5.58 -10.36
CA ARG A 52 -5.39 -6.40 -10.28
C ARG A 52 -5.82 -6.62 -8.83
N LYS A 53 -4.87 -6.83 -7.92
CA LYS A 53 -5.18 -6.96 -6.49
C LYS A 53 -5.85 -5.68 -5.97
N ASN A 54 -5.30 -4.52 -6.31
CA ASN A 54 -5.86 -3.24 -5.87
C ASN A 54 -7.23 -2.98 -6.47
N GLN A 55 -7.45 -3.31 -7.73
CA GLN A 55 -8.75 -3.19 -8.38
C GLN A 55 -9.79 -4.09 -7.71
N TRP A 56 -9.42 -5.33 -7.41
CA TRP A 56 -10.29 -6.24 -6.68
C TRP A 56 -10.64 -5.68 -5.29
N TRP A 57 -9.63 -5.19 -4.58
CA TRP A 57 -9.84 -4.64 -3.25
C TRP A 57 -10.81 -3.46 -3.29
N ASN A 58 -10.61 -2.53 -4.21
CA ASN A 58 -11.47 -1.36 -4.37
C ASN A 58 -12.90 -1.73 -4.75
N ALA A 59 -13.07 -2.76 -5.57
CA ALA A 59 -14.39 -3.22 -5.99
C ALA A 59 -15.16 -3.91 -4.86
N ASN A 60 -14.47 -4.42 -3.85
CA ASN A 60 -15.05 -5.21 -2.77
C ASN A 60 -15.06 -4.49 -1.41
N HIS A 61 -14.64 -3.23 -1.35
CA HIS A 61 -14.59 -2.47 -0.11
C HIS A 61 -15.06 -1.05 -0.34
N GLU A 62 -15.90 -0.56 0.56
CA GLU A 62 -16.28 0.85 0.58
C GLU A 62 -15.48 1.54 1.67
N VAL A 63 -14.66 2.51 1.30
CA VAL A 63 -13.83 3.26 2.26
C VAL A 63 -14.59 4.48 2.74
N HIS A 64 -14.81 4.59 4.05
CA HIS A 64 -15.51 5.70 4.68
C HIS A 64 -14.58 6.77 5.21
N ASP A 65 -13.39 6.35 5.67
CA ASP A 65 -12.39 7.25 6.20
C ASP A 65 -11.00 6.65 6.00
N LEU A 66 -10.02 7.50 5.77
CA LEU A 66 -8.63 7.10 5.58
C LEU A 66 -7.73 8.12 6.26
N LYS A 67 -6.88 7.63 7.16
CA LYS A 67 -5.82 8.44 7.76
C LYS A 67 -4.48 7.82 7.39
N VAL A 68 -3.55 8.68 7.01
CA VAL A 68 -2.22 8.26 6.57
C VAL A 68 -1.19 8.96 7.43
N GLU A 69 -0.29 8.18 8.04
CA GLU A 69 0.81 8.68 8.84
C GLU A 69 2.14 8.27 8.23
N GLY A 70 3.09 9.19 8.21
CA GLY A 70 4.43 8.97 7.67
C GLY A 70 4.76 9.98 6.59
N PRO A 71 5.77 9.72 5.79
CA PRO A 71 6.60 8.51 5.83
C PRO A 71 7.66 8.54 6.94
N TYR A 72 8.05 7.36 7.39
CA TYR A 72 9.19 7.18 8.28
C TYR A 72 10.29 6.52 7.47
N VAL A 73 11.32 7.30 7.14
CA VAL A 73 12.35 6.88 6.18
C VAL A 73 13.61 6.41 6.91
N HIS A 74 14.13 5.27 6.46
CA HIS A 74 15.40 4.74 6.93
C HIS A 74 16.13 4.08 5.75
N GLY A 75 17.22 4.71 5.32
CA GLY A 75 18.01 4.20 4.20
C GLY A 75 17.21 4.15 2.91
N ASP A 76 17.10 2.97 2.32
CA ASP A 76 16.36 2.73 1.09
C ASP A 76 14.93 2.26 1.34
N GLN A 77 14.47 2.33 2.59
CA GLN A 77 13.12 1.88 2.98
C GLN A 77 12.35 2.99 3.66
N PHE A 78 11.03 2.88 3.60
CA PHE A 78 10.16 3.75 4.38
C PHE A 78 8.88 3.02 4.80
N ILE A 79 8.26 3.52 5.85
CA ILE A 79 7.04 2.97 6.43
C ILE A 79 5.94 4.02 6.32
N VAL A 80 4.74 3.56 5.96
CA VAL A 80 3.52 4.37 5.98
C VAL A 80 2.46 3.58 6.74
N ARG A 81 1.77 4.26 7.67
CA ARG A 81 0.66 3.67 8.40
C ARG A 81 -0.65 4.14 7.80
N PHE A 82 -1.57 3.19 7.61
CA PHE A 82 -2.91 3.46 7.08
C PHE A 82 -3.94 3.02 8.12
N ALA A 83 -4.82 3.93 8.50
CA ALA A 83 -5.95 3.64 9.35
C ALA A 83 -7.21 3.91 8.55
N LEU A 84 -8.03 2.89 8.33
CA LEU A 84 -9.20 2.96 7.46
C LEU A 84 -10.45 2.51 8.19
N GLU A 85 -11.56 3.19 7.89
CA GLU A 85 -12.89 2.69 8.18
C GLU A 85 -13.48 2.20 6.88
N VAL A 86 -13.79 0.91 6.79
CA VAL A 86 -14.25 0.28 5.55
C VAL A 86 -15.42 -0.65 5.80
N THR A 87 -16.24 -0.83 4.76
CA THR A 87 -17.27 -1.85 4.74
C THR A 87 -16.94 -2.83 3.62
N PRO A 88 -16.44 -4.04 3.93
CA PRO A 88 -16.27 -5.07 2.92
C PRO A 88 -17.61 -5.49 2.34
N LYS A 89 -17.63 -5.94 1.09
CA LYS A 89 -18.85 -6.37 0.42
C LYS A 89 -19.59 -7.44 1.24
N ASP A 90 -20.88 -7.23 1.47
CA ASP A 90 -21.76 -8.14 2.22
C ASP A 90 -21.33 -8.37 3.67
N GLN A 91 -20.57 -7.43 4.24
CA GLN A 91 -20.09 -7.51 5.62
C GLN A 91 -20.36 -6.21 6.37
N LYS A 92 -20.11 -6.24 7.67
CA LYS A 92 -20.26 -5.05 8.51
C LYS A 92 -19.06 -4.13 8.37
N ARG A 93 -19.26 -2.84 8.65
CA ARG A 93 -18.19 -1.86 8.73
C ARG A 93 -17.15 -2.28 9.76
N ILE A 94 -15.89 -2.20 9.38
CA ILE A 94 -14.75 -2.56 10.23
C ILE A 94 -13.70 -1.46 10.20
N HIS A 95 -12.82 -1.48 11.20
CA HIS A 95 -11.63 -0.63 11.25
C HIS A 95 -10.42 -1.48 10.85
N LEU A 96 -9.64 -0.98 9.89
CA LEU A 96 -8.38 -1.59 9.51
C LEU A 96 -7.24 -0.66 9.87
N ASP A 97 -6.20 -1.22 10.49
CA ASP A 97 -4.97 -0.51 10.81
C ASP A 97 -3.82 -1.34 10.26
N GLU A 98 -3.15 -0.81 9.24
CA GLU A 98 -2.05 -1.53 8.63
C GLU A 98 -0.86 -0.63 8.36
N VAL A 99 0.30 -1.25 8.30
CA VAL A 99 1.56 -0.61 7.99
C VAL A 99 2.10 -1.20 6.70
N GLY A 100 2.51 -0.33 5.78
CA GLY A 100 3.23 -0.73 4.59
C GLY A 100 4.71 -0.44 4.75
N LEU A 101 5.55 -1.43 4.49
CA LEU A 101 6.99 -1.28 4.42
C LEU A 101 7.40 -1.32 2.95
N TYR A 102 8.03 -0.24 2.49
CA TYR A 102 8.38 -0.06 1.09
C TYR A 102 9.90 -0.01 0.93
N THR A 103 10.40 -0.71 -0.07
CA THR A 103 11.83 -0.68 -0.45
C THR A 103 11.96 0.03 -1.78
N VAL A 104 12.88 0.98 -1.85
CA VAL A 104 13.12 1.82 -3.03
C VAL A 104 14.45 1.47 -3.67
N ARG A 105 14.45 1.36 -4.99
CA ARG A 105 15.67 1.14 -5.77
C ARG A 105 15.50 1.80 -7.15
N ASN A 106 16.48 2.56 -7.57
CA ASN A 106 16.44 3.26 -8.87
C ASN A 106 15.17 4.11 -9.06
N ASP A 107 14.82 4.89 -8.03
CA ASP A 107 13.66 5.80 -8.04
C ASP A 107 12.31 5.09 -8.20
N ARG A 108 12.23 3.81 -7.82
CA ARG A 108 11.01 3.01 -7.89
C ARG A 108 10.84 2.20 -6.61
N ILE A 109 9.59 1.91 -6.28
CA ILE A 109 9.27 0.97 -5.21
C ILE A 109 9.39 -0.43 -5.81
N VAL A 110 10.33 -1.22 -5.28
CA VAL A 110 10.58 -2.58 -5.78
C VAL A 110 9.93 -3.65 -4.91
N GLU A 111 9.64 -3.32 -3.65
CA GLU A 111 8.94 -4.22 -2.72
C GLU A 111 8.02 -3.42 -1.84
N GLU A 112 6.87 -4.01 -1.55
CA GLU A 112 5.95 -3.52 -0.52
C GLU A 112 5.48 -4.71 0.31
N SER A 113 5.49 -4.56 1.62
CA SER A 113 5.03 -5.59 2.55
C SER A 113 4.08 -4.96 3.56
N PHE A 114 2.94 -5.59 3.78
CA PHE A 114 1.90 -5.06 4.65
C PHE A 114 1.79 -5.87 5.93
N PHE A 115 1.59 -5.17 7.02
CA PHE A 115 1.45 -5.75 8.35
C PHE A 115 0.20 -5.18 8.99
N MET A 116 -0.69 -6.07 9.46
CA MET A 116 -1.90 -5.64 10.14
C MET A 116 -1.59 -5.33 11.59
N GLY A 117 -2.13 -4.22 12.09
CA GLY A 117 -2.07 -3.90 13.50
C GLY A 117 -2.78 -4.96 14.31
N GLY A 118 -2.23 -5.30 15.47
CA GLY A 118 -2.85 -6.24 16.38
C GLY A 118 -4.16 -5.72 16.90
N SER A 119 -5.03 -6.58 17.34
CA SER A 119 -6.33 -6.14 17.81
C SER A 119 -6.54 -6.25 19.27
#